data_5f63717578d5035fc97e5c16b951c7dd
#
_entry.id   5f63717578d5035fc97e5c16b951c7dd
#
_cell.length_a   1.000
_cell.length_b   1.000
_cell.length_c   1.000
_cell.angle_alpha   90.00
_cell.angle_beta   90.00
_cell.angle_gamma   90.00
#
_symmetry.space_group_name_H-M   'P 1'
#
loop_
_entity.id
_entity.type
_entity.pdbx_description
1 polymer ?
#
loop_
_entity_poly.entity_id
_entity_poly.type
_entity_poly.pdbx_seq_one_letter_code
_entity_poly.pdbx_strand_id
1 'polypeptide(L)'
;MGEISIPYNEDAILSFYRKMVKVNDGDPDLFEEAYVDFMDLASPEDAVSDWVFWEETRTPIFIYDFMGWIVQDFDLEKTVGFSMSKTKTTGLQYHQFSYPHGKENMPIRGSFFLKRKSDGVKFVVDLTPVDGLHIEVQIIHEASTSVKAFHEGFKEYGEKHGILKNNSVNATLEFISLENVGWDDVVLSNEQREAFEKNVVNFIKHMDYFADKNLPTSRGCLLTGPPGTGKTLTCSAIMNQIESTIIYITSDEIQQRGQIAELYEIARQVAPTIMVVEDIDTLGGIDRTKGGDHPILGEFLNCLAGVESNGGVVTIATTNYPEYLDKALVDRPGRFDLRIDFGLPDEKLRKYILEKYLSAFNHQKINLEPLVKQTEGMTGAHLKEMVMVAYMDCLEASNYKKNTKITQQHLESSLKGIVDSRAKYNLYKAPPKTDVAFHQ
;
A
#
# COMPACT_ATOMS: atom_id res chain seq x y z
N MET A 1 -19.37 -11.56 -0.76
CA MET A 1 -18.51 -11.84 -1.90
C MET A 1 -19.16 -11.16 -3.08
N GLY A 2 -18.86 -9.90 -3.30
CA GLY A 2 -19.19 -9.17 -4.51
C GLY A 2 -18.12 -9.50 -5.52
N GLU A 3 -18.52 -9.98 -6.70
CA GLU A 3 -17.63 -10.10 -7.84
C GLU A 3 -17.11 -8.69 -8.13
N ILE A 4 -15.82 -8.50 -7.96
CA ILE A 4 -15.11 -7.30 -8.44
C ILE A 4 -15.20 -7.41 -9.96
N SER A 5 -16.13 -6.67 -10.57
CA SER A 5 -16.15 -6.54 -12.01
C SER A 5 -14.93 -5.74 -12.41
N ILE A 6 -13.88 -6.44 -12.81
CA ILE A 6 -12.72 -5.82 -13.46
C ILE A 6 -13.25 -5.14 -14.72
N PRO A 7 -13.06 -3.83 -14.90
CA PRO A 7 -13.59 -3.13 -16.08
C PRO A 7 -12.84 -3.52 -17.36
N TYR A 8 -11.92 -4.47 -17.28
CA TYR A 8 -11.15 -4.99 -18.39
C TYR A 8 -11.87 -6.18 -19.00
N ASN A 9 -12.21 -6.07 -20.28
CA ASN A 9 -12.60 -7.21 -21.05
C ASN A 9 -11.36 -8.11 -21.25
N GLU A 10 -11.20 -9.09 -20.36
CA GLU A 10 -10.10 -10.06 -20.38
C GLU A 10 -9.96 -10.72 -21.77
N ASP A 11 -11.07 -10.95 -22.46
CA ASP A 11 -11.10 -11.44 -23.82
C ASP A 11 -10.51 -10.44 -24.84
N ALA A 12 -10.65 -9.13 -24.61
CA ALA A 12 -10.06 -8.12 -25.48
C ALA A 12 -8.54 -8.07 -25.32
N ILE A 13 -8.03 -8.14 -24.07
CA ILE A 13 -6.59 -8.20 -23.79
C ILE A 13 -6.02 -9.49 -24.35
N LEU A 14 -6.65 -10.64 -24.12
CA LEU A 14 -6.20 -11.93 -24.66
C LEU A 14 -6.28 -11.97 -26.20
N SER A 15 -7.30 -11.35 -26.80
CA SER A 15 -7.41 -11.21 -28.26
C SER A 15 -6.29 -10.32 -28.81
N PHE A 16 -5.95 -9.25 -28.10
CA PHE A 16 -4.85 -8.35 -28.43
C PHE A 16 -3.50 -9.10 -28.33
N TYR A 17 -3.25 -9.84 -27.26
CA TYR A 17 -2.07 -10.70 -27.12
C TYR A 17 -1.96 -11.74 -28.25
N ARG A 18 -3.08 -12.38 -28.63
CA ARG A 18 -3.11 -13.33 -29.75
C ARG A 18 -2.80 -12.67 -31.10
N LYS A 19 -3.16 -11.40 -31.29
CA LYS A 19 -2.75 -10.61 -32.46
C LYS A 19 -1.26 -10.30 -32.43
N MET A 20 -0.71 -9.87 -31.26
CA MET A 20 0.73 -9.62 -31.11
C MET A 20 1.60 -10.84 -31.47
N VAL A 21 1.17 -12.02 -31.07
CA VAL A 21 1.91 -13.29 -31.37
C VAL A 21 1.86 -13.66 -32.83
N LYS A 22 0.83 -13.27 -33.59
CA LYS A 22 0.65 -13.63 -35.00
C LYS A 22 1.38 -12.74 -35.99
N VAL A 23 1.82 -11.53 -35.60
CA VAL A 23 2.40 -10.54 -36.52
C VAL A 23 3.93 -10.74 -36.69
N ASN A 24 4.51 -11.74 -36.07
CA ASN A 24 5.97 -11.95 -36.01
C ASN A 24 6.61 -12.69 -37.22
N ASP A 25 5.91 -12.89 -38.32
CA ASP A 25 6.43 -13.52 -39.54
C ASP A 25 6.79 -12.49 -40.60
N GLY A 26 7.67 -11.55 -40.33
CA GLY A 26 7.98 -10.51 -41.29
C GLY A 26 9.44 -10.09 -41.37
N ASP A 27 9.85 -9.89 -42.53
CA ASP A 27 11.07 -9.39 -43.13
C ASP A 27 11.86 -8.35 -42.28
N PRO A 28 13.20 -8.34 -42.33
CA PRO A 28 14.08 -7.49 -41.53
C PRO A 28 14.15 -6.06 -42.04
N ASP A 29 13.04 -5.34 -42.15
CA ASP A 29 13.07 -3.90 -42.41
C ASP A 29 13.75 -3.17 -41.27
N LEU A 30 14.63 -2.25 -41.59
CA LEU A 30 15.24 -1.33 -40.65
C LEU A 30 14.10 -0.64 -39.86
N PHE A 31 14.26 -0.48 -38.57
CA PHE A 31 13.22 0.13 -37.73
C PHE A 31 12.77 1.50 -38.26
N GLU A 32 13.73 2.28 -38.78
CA GLU A 32 13.49 3.58 -39.40
C GLU A 32 12.60 3.47 -40.65
N GLU A 33 12.84 2.51 -41.51
CA GLU A 33 11.98 2.26 -42.68
C GLU A 33 10.58 1.85 -42.24
N ALA A 34 10.48 1.04 -41.19
CA ALA A 34 9.20 0.56 -40.70
C ALA A 34 8.31 1.67 -40.12
N TYR A 35 8.85 2.66 -39.37
CA TYR A 35 8.03 3.75 -38.86
C TYR A 35 7.74 4.83 -39.91
N VAL A 36 8.68 5.09 -40.82
CA VAL A 36 8.49 6.00 -41.96
C VAL A 36 7.35 5.53 -42.86
N ASP A 37 7.37 4.24 -43.21
CA ASP A 37 6.32 3.62 -44.02
C ASP A 37 4.96 3.62 -43.28
N PHE A 38 4.97 3.24 -42.03
CA PHE A 38 3.74 3.25 -41.22
C PHE A 38 3.12 4.63 -41.08
N MET A 39 3.92 5.66 -40.88
CA MET A 39 3.45 7.04 -40.70
C MET A 39 3.21 7.79 -42.00
N ASP A 40 3.51 7.21 -43.17
CA ASP A 40 3.42 7.85 -44.48
C ASP A 40 4.36 9.08 -44.58
N LEU A 41 5.53 9.05 -43.91
CA LEU A 41 6.51 10.13 -43.91
C LEU A 41 7.37 10.14 -45.18
N ALA A 42 7.85 11.32 -45.57
CA ALA A 42 8.76 11.44 -46.71
C ALA A 42 10.20 11.02 -46.35
N SER A 43 10.60 11.24 -45.10
CA SER A 43 11.91 10.84 -44.58
C SER A 43 11.85 10.58 -43.03
N PRO A 44 12.86 9.88 -42.45
CA PRO A 44 12.98 9.75 -41.00
C PRO A 44 13.10 11.07 -40.25
N GLU A 45 13.60 12.12 -40.91
CA GLU A 45 13.77 13.45 -40.33
C GLU A 45 12.44 14.19 -40.11
N ASP A 46 11.35 13.72 -40.72
CA ASP A 46 9.99 14.25 -40.50
C ASP A 46 9.34 13.71 -39.23
N ALA A 47 9.96 12.71 -38.60
CA ALA A 47 9.54 12.18 -37.32
C ALA A 47 10.19 12.93 -36.17
N VAL A 48 9.43 13.07 -35.08
CA VAL A 48 9.91 13.57 -33.78
C VAL A 48 9.82 12.46 -32.79
N SER A 49 10.77 12.39 -31.89
CA SER A 49 10.75 11.41 -30.82
C SER A 49 10.84 12.08 -29.45
N ASP A 50 9.97 11.66 -28.52
CA ASP A 50 9.98 12.03 -27.12
C ASP A 50 10.38 10.81 -26.27
N TRP A 51 11.18 11.06 -25.25
CA TRP A 51 11.71 10.03 -24.37
C TRP A 51 11.12 10.17 -22.98
N VAL A 52 10.70 9.03 -22.39
CA VAL A 52 10.21 8.93 -21.01
C VAL A 52 10.93 7.80 -20.32
N PHE A 53 11.44 8.07 -19.12
CA PHE A 53 12.13 7.09 -18.31
C PHE A 53 11.23 6.64 -17.16
N TRP A 54 11.18 5.32 -16.87
CA TRP A 54 10.41 4.73 -15.79
C TRP A 54 11.32 3.96 -14.84
N GLU A 55 11.13 4.18 -13.56
CA GLU A 55 11.85 3.45 -12.53
C GLU A 55 11.42 1.98 -12.46
N GLU A 56 12.34 1.11 -12.03
CA GLU A 56 12.12 -0.33 -11.92
C GLU A 56 10.84 -0.66 -11.12
N THR A 57 10.64 0.01 -9.99
CA THR A 57 9.48 -0.21 -9.10
C THR A 57 8.15 0.15 -9.74
N ARG A 58 8.15 1.08 -10.71
CA ARG A 58 6.95 1.53 -11.42
C ARG A 58 6.69 0.81 -12.73
N THR A 59 7.70 0.10 -13.23
CA THR A 59 7.62 -0.59 -14.53
C THR A 59 6.43 -1.55 -14.63
N PRO A 60 6.12 -2.41 -13.63
CA PRO A 60 4.97 -3.30 -13.71
C PRO A 60 3.64 -2.56 -13.86
N ILE A 61 3.48 -1.48 -13.09
CA ILE A 61 2.27 -0.65 -13.08
C ILE A 61 2.11 0.06 -14.43
N PHE A 62 3.20 0.73 -14.87
CA PHE A 62 3.21 1.43 -16.15
C PHE A 62 2.83 0.51 -17.30
N ILE A 63 3.49 -0.65 -17.41
CA ILE A 63 3.24 -1.57 -18.53
C ILE A 63 1.81 -2.09 -18.52
N TYR A 64 1.27 -2.42 -17.36
CA TYR A 64 -0.10 -2.89 -17.24
C TYR A 64 -1.09 -1.82 -17.71
N ASP A 65 -0.96 -0.60 -17.19
CA ASP A 65 -1.84 0.51 -17.54
C ASP A 65 -1.67 0.91 -19.01
N PHE A 66 -0.44 0.92 -19.51
CA PHE A 66 -0.13 1.21 -20.92
C PHE A 66 -0.77 0.19 -21.86
N MET A 67 -0.66 -1.10 -21.57
CA MET A 67 -1.29 -2.15 -22.37
C MET A 67 -2.81 -2.05 -22.36
N GLY A 68 -3.41 -1.78 -21.19
CA GLY A 68 -4.84 -1.55 -21.06
C GLY A 68 -5.32 -0.34 -21.88
N TRP A 69 -4.60 0.76 -21.80
CA TRP A 69 -4.91 1.98 -22.56
C TRP A 69 -4.79 1.79 -24.07
N ILE A 70 -3.72 1.12 -24.53
CA ILE A 70 -3.57 0.81 -25.95
C ILE A 70 -4.76 0.00 -26.46
N VAL A 71 -5.18 -1.01 -25.75
CA VAL A 71 -6.35 -1.84 -26.14
C VAL A 71 -7.62 -0.99 -26.27
N GLN A 72 -7.81 -0.05 -25.36
CA GLN A 72 -8.99 0.79 -25.34
C GLN A 72 -8.99 1.82 -26.47
N ASP A 73 -7.91 2.59 -26.63
CA ASP A 73 -7.90 3.83 -27.40
C ASP A 73 -7.21 3.72 -28.77
N PHE A 74 -6.49 2.62 -29.02
CA PHE A 74 -5.74 2.44 -30.26
C PHE A 74 -6.06 1.14 -30.99
N ASP A 75 -5.89 1.17 -32.30
CA ASP A 75 -5.75 -0.02 -33.12
C ASP A 75 -4.27 -0.37 -33.22
N LEU A 76 -3.91 -1.59 -32.85
CA LEU A 76 -2.55 -2.11 -33.01
C LEU A 76 -2.40 -2.65 -34.43
N GLU A 77 -1.58 -1.98 -35.23
CA GLU A 77 -1.34 -2.36 -36.64
C GLU A 77 -0.21 -3.40 -36.73
N LYS A 78 0.90 -3.16 -36.02
CA LYS A 78 2.09 -4.00 -36.08
C LYS A 78 2.84 -3.97 -34.75
N THR A 79 3.58 -5.04 -34.44
CA THR A 79 4.62 -5.04 -33.39
C THR A 79 5.93 -5.52 -33.98
N VAL A 80 7.05 -4.90 -33.58
CA VAL A 80 8.39 -5.29 -33.97
C VAL A 80 9.27 -5.46 -32.75
N GLY A 81 10.01 -6.55 -32.66
CA GLY A 81 11.04 -6.73 -31.65
C GLY A 81 12.41 -6.30 -32.16
N PHE A 82 13.26 -5.84 -31.25
CA PHE A 82 14.62 -5.43 -31.58
C PHE A 82 15.64 -6.56 -31.49
N SER A 83 16.60 -6.53 -32.43
CA SER A 83 17.90 -7.18 -32.29
C SER A 83 18.96 -6.13 -31.93
N MET A 84 19.92 -6.50 -31.07
CA MET A 84 21.12 -5.66 -30.81
C MET A 84 21.96 -5.37 -32.06
N SER A 85 21.78 -6.11 -33.15
CA SER A 85 22.30 -5.78 -34.48
C SER A 85 21.15 -5.16 -35.28
N LYS A 86 21.30 -3.95 -35.73
CA LYS A 86 20.34 -3.19 -36.56
C LYS A 86 19.82 -3.93 -37.82
N THR A 87 20.10 -5.20 -37.97
CA THR A 87 19.88 -6.00 -39.19
C THR A 87 18.88 -7.16 -39.02
N LYS A 88 18.34 -7.41 -37.80
CA LYS A 88 17.36 -8.49 -37.58
C LYS A 88 16.29 -8.05 -36.60
N THR A 89 15.04 -8.16 -37.01
CA THR A 89 13.90 -8.07 -36.08
C THR A 89 13.81 -9.36 -35.25
N THR A 90 13.51 -9.22 -33.98
CA THR A 90 13.17 -10.31 -33.06
C THR A 90 11.73 -10.18 -32.62
N GLY A 91 11.19 -11.19 -31.97
CA GLY A 91 9.89 -11.03 -31.27
C GLY A 91 10.01 -10.11 -30.07
N LEU A 92 8.86 -9.64 -29.58
CA LEU A 92 8.78 -8.92 -28.31
C LEU A 92 9.43 -9.73 -27.18
N GLN A 93 10.13 -9.04 -26.29
CA GLN A 93 10.64 -9.67 -25.06
C GLN A 93 9.66 -9.46 -23.93
N TYR A 94 9.43 -10.49 -23.14
CA TYR A 94 8.46 -10.50 -22.06
C TYR A 94 9.13 -10.71 -20.70
N HIS A 95 8.55 -10.11 -19.68
CA HIS A 95 8.89 -10.38 -18.28
C HIS A 95 7.61 -10.73 -17.50
N GLN A 96 7.75 -11.64 -16.52
CA GLN A 96 6.63 -12.03 -15.68
C GLN A 96 6.54 -11.13 -14.45
N PHE A 97 5.47 -10.38 -14.36
CA PHE A 97 5.16 -9.54 -13.20
C PHE A 97 4.06 -10.15 -12.33
N SER A 98 4.03 -9.75 -11.06
CA SER A 98 2.98 -10.14 -10.11
C SER A 98 1.95 -9.02 -9.98
N TYR A 99 0.67 -9.34 -10.15
CA TYR A 99 -0.47 -8.45 -10.03
C TYR A 99 -1.48 -9.00 -9.02
N PRO A 100 -2.49 -8.22 -8.58
CA PRO A 100 -3.48 -8.68 -7.61
C PRO A 100 -4.23 -9.95 -8.02
N HIS A 101 -4.45 -10.14 -9.32
CA HIS A 101 -5.16 -11.28 -9.91
C HIS A 101 -4.26 -12.43 -10.32
N GLY A 102 -2.93 -12.31 -10.17
CA GLY A 102 -1.98 -13.35 -10.50
C GLY A 102 -0.71 -12.87 -11.19
N LYS A 103 0.03 -13.80 -11.79
CA LYS A 103 1.25 -13.49 -12.54
C LYS A 103 0.95 -13.41 -14.03
N GLU A 104 1.40 -12.34 -14.66
CA GLU A 104 1.25 -12.12 -16.09
C GLU A 104 2.57 -11.83 -16.79
N ASN A 105 2.69 -12.29 -18.04
CA ASN A 105 3.84 -11.99 -18.90
C ASN A 105 3.54 -10.72 -19.68
N MET A 106 4.25 -9.65 -19.37
CA MET A 106 4.11 -8.35 -20.03
C MET A 106 5.30 -8.05 -20.93
N PRO A 107 5.09 -7.38 -22.08
CA PRO A 107 6.19 -7.00 -22.96
C PRO A 107 7.01 -5.89 -22.30
N ILE A 108 8.33 -6.11 -22.24
CA ILE A 108 9.29 -5.11 -21.71
C ILE A 108 10.20 -4.53 -22.78
N ARG A 109 10.21 -5.12 -23.97
CA ARG A 109 11.02 -4.66 -25.10
C ARG A 109 10.33 -4.90 -26.42
N GLY A 110 10.33 -3.87 -27.26
CA GLY A 110 9.82 -3.89 -28.62
C GLY A 110 8.95 -2.67 -28.94
N SER A 111 8.59 -2.54 -30.20
CA SER A 111 7.88 -1.40 -30.73
C SER A 111 6.45 -1.74 -31.10
N PHE A 112 5.55 -0.83 -30.78
CA PHE A 112 4.12 -0.91 -31.01
C PHE A 112 3.72 0.18 -32.00
N PHE A 113 3.17 -0.22 -33.14
CA PHE A 113 2.68 0.65 -34.19
C PHE A 113 1.19 0.87 -33.98
N LEU A 114 0.84 2.05 -33.53
CA LEU A 114 -0.47 2.39 -32.96
C LEU A 114 -1.17 3.44 -33.83
N LYS A 115 -2.46 3.21 -34.10
CA LYS A 115 -3.35 4.18 -34.70
C LYS A 115 -4.46 4.54 -33.73
N ARG A 116 -4.54 5.82 -33.33
CA ARG A 116 -5.55 6.26 -32.38
C ARG A 116 -6.95 6.18 -33.02
N LYS A 117 -7.89 5.53 -32.31
CA LYS A 117 -9.25 5.27 -32.82
C LYS A 117 -10.06 6.55 -33.05
N SER A 118 -9.82 7.60 -32.24
CA SER A 118 -10.63 8.82 -32.27
C SER A 118 -10.38 9.71 -33.49
N ASP A 119 -9.14 9.78 -34.00
CA ASP A 119 -8.74 10.71 -35.06
C ASP A 119 -7.80 10.09 -36.10
N GLY A 120 -7.40 8.84 -35.92
CA GLY A 120 -6.53 8.13 -36.85
C GLY A 120 -5.06 8.53 -36.81
N VAL A 121 -4.65 9.33 -35.81
CA VAL A 121 -3.24 9.72 -35.62
C VAL A 121 -2.39 8.51 -35.31
N LYS A 122 -1.22 8.42 -35.92
CA LYS A 122 -0.29 7.29 -35.83
C LYS A 122 0.84 7.61 -34.83
N PHE A 123 1.22 6.61 -34.03
CA PHE A 123 2.34 6.67 -33.10
C PHE A 123 3.12 5.36 -33.17
N VAL A 124 4.43 5.43 -33.03
CA VAL A 124 5.22 4.24 -32.73
C VAL A 124 5.77 4.39 -31.31
N VAL A 125 5.46 3.45 -30.46
CA VAL A 125 5.96 3.42 -29.08
C VAL A 125 6.95 2.30 -28.95
N ASP A 126 8.18 2.65 -28.60
CA ASP A 126 9.26 1.72 -28.38
C ASP A 126 9.58 1.57 -26.91
N LEU A 127 9.61 0.32 -26.43
CA LEU A 127 9.99 -0.05 -25.08
C LEU A 127 11.40 -0.62 -25.10
N THR A 128 12.32 -0.02 -24.35
CA THR A 128 13.70 -0.52 -24.26
C THR A 128 14.12 -0.64 -22.78
N PRO A 129 14.43 -1.86 -22.27
CA PRO A 129 15.06 -2.01 -20.97
C PRO A 129 16.45 -1.39 -20.97
N VAL A 130 16.71 -0.51 -20.01
CA VAL A 130 18.00 0.18 -19.88
C VAL A 130 18.90 -0.57 -18.90
N ASP A 131 18.38 -0.86 -17.70
CA ASP A 131 19.08 -1.58 -16.65
C ASP A 131 18.07 -2.34 -15.79
N GLY A 132 18.27 -3.64 -15.62
CA GLY A 132 17.32 -4.49 -14.89
C GLY A 132 15.90 -4.41 -15.47
N LEU A 133 14.98 -3.81 -14.72
CA LEU A 133 13.58 -3.61 -15.10
C LEU A 133 13.24 -2.13 -15.41
N HIS A 134 14.22 -1.23 -15.40
CA HIS A 134 13.99 0.14 -15.88
C HIS A 134 13.66 0.12 -17.37
N ILE A 135 12.59 0.79 -17.74
CA ILE A 135 12.16 0.89 -19.13
C ILE A 135 12.23 2.34 -19.59
N GLU A 136 12.90 2.51 -20.71
CA GLU A 136 12.85 3.73 -21.48
C GLU A 136 11.78 3.59 -22.55
N VAL A 137 10.93 4.60 -22.64
CA VAL A 137 9.83 4.65 -23.61
C VAL A 137 10.11 5.76 -24.60
N GLN A 138 10.28 5.40 -25.85
CA GLN A 138 10.37 6.36 -26.94
C GLN A 138 9.04 6.43 -27.68
N ILE A 139 8.49 7.64 -27.81
CA ILE A 139 7.27 7.89 -28.56
C ILE A 139 7.65 8.61 -29.85
N ILE A 140 7.48 7.94 -30.98
CA ILE A 140 7.78 8.48 -32.29
C ILE A 140 6.46 8.90 -32.96
N HIS A 141 6.41 10.11 -33.44
CA HIS A 141 5.23 10.69 -34.08
C HIS A 141 5.63 11.69 -35.19
N GLU A 142 4.69 12.06 -36.05
CA GLU A 142 4.88 13.12 -37.02
C GLU A 142 5.07 14.48 -36.32
N ALA A 143 5.98 15.34 -36.85
CA ALA A 143 6.28 16.64 -36.26
C ALA A 143 5.07 17.58 -36.14
N SER A 144 4.05 17.39 -36.96
CA SER A 144 2.77 18.11 -36.89
C SER A 144 1.87 17.66 -35.71
N THR A 145 2.15 16.51 -35.11
CA THR A 145 1.34 15.87 -34.05
C THR A 145 1.77 16.36 -32.67
N SER A 146 0.79 16.68 -31.82
CA SER A 146 1.09 17.01 -30.44
C SER A 146 1.18 15.73 -29.59
N VAL A 147 2.35 15.40 -29.06
CA VAL A 147 2.55 14.31 -28.10
C VAL A 147 1.88 14.59 -26.76
N LYS A 148 1.62 15.87 -26.46
CA LYS A 148 0.93 16.28 -25.23
C LYS A 148 -0.40 15.56 -25.05
N ALA A 149 -1.20 15.44 -26.11
CA ALA A 149 -2.47 14.72 -26.09
C ALA A 149 -2.31 13.21 -25.82
N PHE A 150 -1.18 12.63 -26.23
CA PHE A 150 -0.84 11.24 -25.91
C PHE A 150 -0.56 11.09 -24.41
N HIS A 151 0.28 11.95 -23.84
CA HIS A 151 0.57 11.93 -22.41
C HIS A 151 -0.66 12.20 -21.53
N GLU A 152 -1.49 13.18 -21.93
CA GLU A 152 -2.72 13.51 -21.22
C GLU A 152 -3.72 12.33 -21.26
N GLY A 153 -3.87 11.67 -22.39
CA GLY A 153 -4.74 10.49 -22.53
C GLY A 153 -4.27 9.32 -21.67
N PHE A 154 -2.98 9.03 -21.65
CA PHE A 154 -2.44 7.99 -20.79
C PHE A 154 -2.61 8.32 -19.30
N LYS A 155 -2.33 9.56 -18.90
CA LYS A 155 -2.55 10.03 -17.54
C LYS A 155 -4.03 9.89 -17.14
N GLU A 156 -4.95 10.35 -17.98
CA GLU A 156 -6.39 10.22 -17.73
C GLU A 156 -6.83 8.76 -17.61
N TYR A 157 -6.25 7.87 -18.42
CA TYR A 157 -6.48 6.43 -18.31
C TYR A 157 -6.02 5.90 -16.97
N GLY A 158 -4.80 6.20 -16.53
CA GLY A 158 -4.25 5.79 -15.23
C GLY A 158 -5.09 6.30 -14.06
N GLU A 159 -5.55 7.56 -14.12
CA GLU A 159 -6.43 8.14 -13.11
C GLU A 159 -7.80 7.45 -13.02
N LYS A 160 -8.34 6.94 -14.13
CA LYS A 160 -9.66 6.30 -14.17
C LYS A 160 -9.62 4.79 -14.03
N HIS A 161 -8.64 4.16 -14.62
CA HIS A 161 -8.60 2.70 -14.84
C HIS A 161 -7.29 2.06 -14.40
N GLY A 162 -6.32 2.84 -13.91
CA GLY A 162 -5.01 2.35 -13.52
C GLY A 162 -5.07 1.22 -12.49
N ILE A 163 -4.16 0.26 -12.60
CA ILE A 163 -4.15 -0.94 -11.76
C ILE A 163 -3.93 -0.65 -10.27
N LEU A 164 -3.40 0.51 -9.92
CA LEU A 164 -3.28 0.92 -8.52
C LEU A 164 -4.63 1.23 -7.89
N LYS A 165 -5.64 1.61 -8.68
CA LYS A 165 -6.95 1.97 -8.14
C LYS A 165 -7.63 0.80 -7.44
N ASN A 166 -8.08 1.08 -6.20
CA ASN A 166 -8.76 0.10 -5.34
C ASN A 166 -7.91 -1.15 -5.03
N ASN A 167 -6.60 -1.08 -5.24
CA ASN A 167 -5.65 -2.12 -4.88
C ASN A 167 -4.74 -1.65 -3.74
N SER A 168 -4.07 -2.62 -3.12
CA SER A 168 -3.20 -2.38 -1.97
C SER A 168 -1.75 -2.62 -2.37
N VAL A 169 -0.90 -1.64 -2.11
CA VAL A 169 0.55 -1.70 -2.38
C VAL A 169 1.36 -1.29 -1.15
N ASN A 170 2.61 -1.73 -1.09
CA ASN A 170 3.59 -1.29 -0.11
C ASN A 170 4.33 -0.02 -0.58
N ALA A 171 5.35 0.42 0.16
CA ALA A 171 6.15 1.59 -0.17
C ALA A 171 7.00 1.45 -1.46
N THR A 172 7.25 0.23 -1.91
CA THR A 172 7.93 -0.06 -3.18
C THR A 172 6.95 -0.31 -4.33
N LEU A 173 5.66 -0.02 -4.14
CA LEU A 173 4.58 -0.23 -5.10
C LEU A 173 4.36 -1.69 -5.50
N GLU A 174 4.82 -2.64 -4.68
CA GLU A 174 4.47 -4.04 -4.83
C GLU A 174 3.07 -4.31 -4.28
N PHE A 175 2.28 -5.09 -5.01
CA PHE A 175 0.94 -5.46 -4.56
C PHE A 175 0.98 -6.37 -3.34
N ILE A 176 0.22 -6.01 -2.33
CA ILE A 176 0.12 -6.75 -1.08
C ILE A 176 -1.29 -7.29 -0.86
N SER A 177 -1.37 -8.46 -0.24
CA SER A 177 -2.64 -9.01 0.23
C SER A 177 -2.88 -8.58 1.67
N LEU A 178 -3.97 -7.87 1.92
CA LEU A 178 -4.35 -7.49 3.27
C LEU A 178 -4.88 -8.72 4.04
N GLU A 179 -4.54 -8.82 5.31
CA GLU A 179 -5.19 -9.79 6.19
C GLU A 179 -6.70 -9.51 6.25
N ASN A 180 -7.51 -10.56 6.19
CA ASN A 180 -8.96 -10.42 6.28
C ASN A 180 -9.41 -10.12 7.71
N VAL A 181 -9.23 -8.89 8.14
CA VAL A 181 -9.59 -8.37 9.46
C VAL A 181 -10.80 -7.46 9.31
N GLY A 182 -11.88 -7.78 10.03
CA GLY A 182 -13.08 -6.94 10.07
C GLY A 182 -13.17 -6.12 11.36
N TRP A 183 -14.14 -5.21 11.42
CA TRP A 183 -14.44 -4.44 12.63
C TRP A 183 -14.81 -5.32 13.84
N ASP A 184 -15.35 -6.50 13.60
CA ASP A 184 -15.65 -7.47 14.65
C ASP A 184 -14.36 -8.08 15.25
N ASP A 185 -13.24 -7.97 14.55
CA ASP A 185 -11.94 -8.45 15.04
C ASP A 185 -11.24 -7.44 15.92
N VAL A 186 -11.63 -6.19 15.87
CA VAL A 186 -11.04 -5.11 16.66
C VAL A 186 -11.89 -4.81 17.90
N VAL A 187 -11.24 -4.60 19.02
CA VAL A 187 -11.91 -4.20 20.27
C VAL A 187 -11.58 -2.73 20.54
N LEU A 188 -12.56 -1.88 20.34
CA LEU A 188 -12.47 -0.43 20.53
C LEU A 188 -13.52 0.05 21.54
N SER A 189 -13.26 1.18 22.19
CA SER A 189 -14.31 1.90 22.90
C SER A 189 -15.32 2.50 21.88
N ASN A 190 -16.53 2.83 22.36
CA ASN A 190 -17.53 3.44 21.49
C ASN A 190 -17.03 4.76 20.91
N GLU A 191 -16.33 5.57 21.72
CA GLU A 191 -15.78 6.85 21.29
C GLU A 191 -14.72 6.68 20.18
N GLN A 192 -13.85 5.69 20.33
CA GLN A 192 -12.85 5.37 19.30
C GLN A 192 -13.53 4.94 18.00
N ARG A 193 -14.51 4.04 18.10
CA ARG A 193 -15.26 3.55 16.93
C ARG A 193 -15.99 4.68 16.21
N GLU A 194 -16.71 5.52 16.92
CA GLU A 194 -17.41 6.69 16.36
C GLU A 194 -16.43 7.69 15.72
N ALA A 195 -15.26 7.90 16.34
CA ALA A 195 -14.23 8.76 15.79
C ALA A 195 -13.70 8.25 14.44
N PHE A 196 -13.45 6.94 14.30
CA PHE A 196 -13.04 6.33 13.03
C PHE A 196 -14.14 6.38 11.98
N GLU A 197 -15.36 5.99 12.35
CA GLU A 197 -16.51 6.02 11.44
C GLU A 197 -16.72 7.43 10.86
N LYS A 198 -16.67 8.46 11.70
CA LYS A 198 -16.88 9.83 11.27
C LYS A 198 -15.74 10.39 10.43
N ASN A 199 -14.48 10.21 10.90
CA ASN A 199 -13.35 10.96 10.35
C ASN A 199 -12.56 10.19 9.28
N VAL A 200 -12.78 8.89 9.14
CA VAL A 200 -12.12 8.07 8.14
C VAL A 200 -13.15 7.46 7.20
N VAL A 201 -14.01 6.56 7.71
CA VAL A 201 -14.92 5.79 6.86
C VAL A 201 -15.92 6.69 6.12
N ASN A 202 -16.69 7.48 6.87
CA ASN A 202 -17.70 8.39 6.28
C ASN A 202 -17.03 9.55 5.53
N PHE A 203 -15.84 9.98 5.94
CA PHE A 203 -15.10 11.01 5.24
C PHE A 203 -14.74 10.57 3.83
N ILE A 204 -14.16 9.37 3.66
CA ILE A 204 -13.81 8.83 2.35
C ILE A 204 -15.06 8.59 1.50
N LYS A 205 -16.10 7.98 2.06
CA LYS A 205 -17.36 7.72 1.35
C LYS A 205 -18.05 8.95 0.78
N HIS A 206 -17.83 10.12 1.40
CA HIS A 206 -18.47 11.37 1.01
C HIS A 206 -17.49 12.44 0.54
N MET A 207 -16.30 12.02 0.11
CA MET A 207 -15.21 12.92 -0.27
C MET A 207 -15.60 13.86 -1.43
N ASP A 208 -16.33 13.36 -2.41
CA ASP A 208 -16.85 14.15 -3.53
C ASP A 208 -17.77 15.28 -3.04
N TYR A 209 -18.63 15.01 -2.04
CA TYR A 209 -19.47 16.03 -1.45
C TYR A 209 -18.65 17.14 -0.77
N PHE A 210 -17.54 16.81 -0.13
CA PHE A 210 -16.63 17.80 0.45
C PHE A 210 -15.95 18.63 -0.63
N ALA A 211 -15.51 17.99 -1.72
CA ALA A 211 -14.92 18.67 -2.87
C ALA A 211 -15.89 19.67 -3.51
N ASP A 212 -17.15 19.29 -3.73
CA ASP A 212 -18.20 20.13 -4.29
C ASP A 212 -18.50 21.38 -3.42
N LYS A 213 -18.21 21.31 -2.12
CA LYS A 213 -18.38 22.41 -1.17
C LYS A 213 -17.10 23.22 -0.95
N ASN A 214 -16.03 22.94 -1.70
CA ASN A 214 -14.69 23.51 -1.48
C ASN A 214 -14.18 23.30 -0.04
N LEU A 215 -14.52 22.18 0.57
CA LEU A 215 -14.01 21.77 1.88
C LEU A 215 -12.76 20.90 1.69
N PRO A 216 -11.88 20.80 2.71
CA PRO A 216 -10.72 19.92 2.65
C PRO A 216 -11.12 18.47 2.37
N THR A 217 -10.45 17.85 1.41
CA THR A 217 -10.63 16.44 1.05
C THR A 217 -9.43 15.57 1.48
N SER A 218 -8.63 16.07 2.41
CA SER A 218 -7.55 15.34 3.06
C SER A 218 -7.76 15.27 4.57
N ARG A 219 -7.25 14.21 5.19
CA ARG A 219 -7.30 14.01 6.65
C ARG A 219 -6.04 13.31 7.13
N GLY A 220 -5.52 13.78 8.26
CA GLY A 220 -4.49 13.08 9.02
C GLY A 220 -5.07 12.48 10.31
N CYS A 221 -4.82 11.20 10.55
CA CYS A 221 -5.21 10.48 11.76
C CYS A 221 -3.95 9.89 12.42
N LEU A 222 -3.73 10.20 13.70
CA LEU A 222 -2.60 9.66 14.47
C LEU A 222 -3.12 8.70 15.55
N LEU A 223 -2.68 7.44 15.48
CA LEU A 223 -2.96 6.42 16.49
C LEU A 223 -1.77 6.31 17.44
N THR A 224 -2.00 6.61 18.71
CA THR A 224 -0.95 6.61 19.74
C THR A 224 -1.21 5.53 20.78
N GLY A 225 -0.17 5.03 21.41
CA GLY A 225 -0.31 4.13 22.57
C GLY A 225 0.69 2.99 22.59
N PRO A 226 0.79 2.24 23.69
CA PRO A 226 1.77 1.18 23.84
C PRO A 226 1.65 0.08 22.77
N PRO A 227 2.72 -0.68 22.50
CA PRO A 227 2.65 -1.81 21.58
C PRO A 227 1.64 -2.88 22.09
N GLY A 228 0.97 -3.53 21.12
CA GLY A 228 0.00 -4.60 21.42
C GLY A 228 -1.37 -4.12 21.90
N THR A 229 -1.71 -2.83 21.71
CA THR A 229 -3.03 -2.27 22.06
C THR A 229 -4.05 -2.30 20.91
N GLY A 230 -3.64 -2.71 19.69
CA GLY A 230 -4.54 -2.92 18.55
C GLY A 230 -4.49 -1.87 17.46
N LYS A 231 -3.50 -0.96 17.44
CA LYS A 231 -3.35 0.09 16.41
C LYS A 231 -3.29 -0.51 14.99
N THR A 232 -2.32 -1.38 14.72
CA THR A 232 -2.16 -2.07 13.43
C THR A 232 -3.41 -2.86 13.04
N LEU A 233 -4.01 -3.59 14.00
CA LEU A 233 -5.23 -4.35 13.75
C LEU A 233 -6.40 -3.45 13.33
N THR A 234 -6.46 -2.24 13.90
CA THR A 234 -7.47 -1.22 13.52
C THR A 234 -7.20 -0.69 12.12
N CYS A 235 -5.94 -0.42 11.77
CA CYS A 235 -5.57 -0.05 10.40
C CYS A 235 -6.03 -1.12 9.40
N SER A 236 -5.73 -2.40 9.67
CA SER A 236 -6.17 -3.52 8.83
C SER A 236 -7.69 -3.59 8.67
N ALA A 237 -8.46 -3.39 9.75
CA ALA A 237 -9.92 -3.38 9.70
C ALA A 237 -10.47 -2.22 8.85
N ILE A 238 -9.86 -1.03 8.94
CA ILE A 238 -10.24 0.14 8.13
C ILE A 238 -9.97 -0.14 6.65
N MET A 239 -8.79 -0.64 6.34
CA MET A 239 -8.37 -0.94 4.97
C MET A 239 -9.30 -1.95 4.28
N ASN A 240 -9.80 -2.94 5.02
CA ASN A 240 -10.73 -3.94 4.48
C ASN A 240 -12.18 -3.46 4.33
N GLN A 241 -12.54 -2.34 4.97
CA GLN A 241 -13.93 -1.85 4.97
C GLN A 241 -14.22 -0.88 3.83
N ILE A 242 -13.21 -0.24 3.28
CA ILE A 242 -13.36 0.90 2.37
C ILE A 242 -12.80 0.53 1.00
N GLU A 243 -13.61 0.69 -0.03
CA GLU A 243 -13.14 0.62 -1.42
C GLU A 243 -12.30 1.87 -1.71
N SER A 244 -10.99 1.73 -1.67
CA SER A 244 -10.02 2.79 -1.93
C SER A 244 -8.67 2.18 -2.28
N THR A 245 -7.81 2.96 -2.90
CA THR A 245 -6.41 2.58 -3.03
C THR A 245 -5.74 2.63 -1.66
N ILE A 246 -4.92 1.62 -1.36
CA ILE A 246 -4.18 1.51 -0.11
C ILE A 246 -2.69 1.59 -0.40
N ILE A 247 -2.01 2.52 0.24
CA ILE A 247 -0.54 2.54 0.28
C ILE A 247 -0.11 2.29 1.72
N TYR A 248 0.43 1.08 1.96
CA TYR A 248 0.84 0.63 3.28
C TYR A 248 2.35 0.72 3.42
N ILE A 249 2.81 1.53 4.36
CA ILE A 249 4.21 1.88 4.57
C ILE A 249 4.64 1.42 5.94
N THR A 250 5.64 0.54 5.99
CA THR A 250 6.35 0.22 7.22
C THR A 250 7.61 1.11 7.36
N SER A 251 8.03 1.37 8.57
CA SER A 251 9.12 2.32 8.83
C SER A 251 10.47 1.91 8.23
N ASP A 252 10.70 0.63 7.99
CA ASP A 252 11.92 0.07 7.41
C ASP A 252 11.97 0.14 5.87
N GLU A 253 10.84 0.33 5.22
CA GLU A 253 10.76 0.46 3.76
C GLU A 253 11.21 1.85 3.26
N ILE A 254 11.14 2.87 4.11
CA ILE A 254 11.55 4.23 3.77
C ILE A 254 12.98 4.50 4.22
N GLN A 255 13.91 4.52 3.28
CA GLN A 255 15.34 4.68 3.56
C GLN A 255 15.92 5.97 3.01
N GLN A 256 15.28 6.60 2.03
CA GLN A 256 15.78 7.75 1.31
C GLN A 256 14.80 8.93 1.38
N ARG A 257 15.35 10.14 1.30
CA ARG A 257 14.56 11.36 1.12
C ARG A 257 13.92 11.35 -0.27
N GLY A 258 12.73 11.92 -0.37
CA GLY A 258 11.97 12.00 -1.61
C GLY A 258 10.95 10.86 -1.78
N GLN A 259 11.21 9.67 -1.23
CA GLN A 259 10.30 8.52 -1.37
C GLN A 259 8.89 8.81 -0.84
N ILE A 260 8.78 9.48 0.30
CA ILE A 260 7.46 9.81 0.88
C ILE A 260 6.73 10.83 0.00
N ALA A 261 7.44 11.83 -0.53
CA ALA A 261 6.85 12.83 -1.40
C ALA A 261 6.30 12.19 -2.69
N GLU A 262 7.04 11.26 -3.28
CA GLU A 262 6.58 10.48 -4.44
C GLU A 262 5.34 9.64 -4.14
N LEU A 263 5.32 8.95 -2.99
CA LEU A 263 4.15 8.15 -2.59
C LEU A 263 2.91 9.02 -2.39
N TYR A 264 3.07 10.24 -1.86
CA TYR A 264 1.95 11.21 -1.77
C TYR A 264 1.51 11.69 -3.15
N GLU A 265 2.43 11.88 -4.10
CA GLU A 265 2.08 12.23 -5.48
C GLU A 265 1.24 11.13 -6.14
N ILE A 266 1.67 9.88 -6.01
CA ILE A 266 0.92 8.72 -6.50
C ILE A 266 -0.43 8.62 -5.80
N ALA A 267 -0.46 8.77 -4.46
CA ALA A 267 -1.70 8.71 -3.69
C ALA A 267 -2.75 9.71 -4.17
N ARG A 268 -2.33 10.92 -4.56
CA ARG A 268 -3.21 11.95 -5.13
C ARG A 268 -3.74 11.56 -6.52
N GLN A 269 -2.88 10.96 -7.35
CA GLN A 269 -3.26 10.56 -8.72
C GLN A 269 -4.31 9.44 -8.74
N VAL A 270 -4.27 8.55 -7.75
CA VAL A 270 -5.17 7.38 -7.67
C VAL A 270 -6.23 7.51 -6.57
N ALA A 271 -6.51 8.73 -6.14
CA ALA A 271 -7.51 9.02 -5.11
C ALA A 271 -8.91 8.41 -5.45
N PRO A 272 -9.73 8.04 -4.46
CA PRO A 272 -9.46 8.16 -3.02
C PRO A 272 -8.44 7.13 -2.52
N THR A 273 -7.49 7.59 -1.69
CA THR A 273 -6.39 6.79 -1.19
C THR A 273 -6.30 6.82 0.32
N ILE A 274 -6.10 5.65 0.95
CA ILE A 274 -5.68 5.54 2.35
C ILE A 274 -4.19 5.25 2.37
N MET A 275 -3.42 6.17 2.94
CA MET A 275 -2.00 5.98 3.21
C MET A 275 -1.84 5.59 4.68
N VAL A 276 -1.35 4.38 4.94
CA VAL A 276 -1.04 3.89 6.29
C VAL A 276 0.46 3.94 6.49
N VAL A 277 0.92 4.62 7.54
CA VAL A 277 2.34 4.72 7.88
C VAL A 277 2.53 4.20 9.30
N GLU A 278 3.14 3.02 9.43
CA GLU A 278 3.36 2.40 10.74
C GLU A 278 4.65 2.88 11.41
N ASP A 279 4.56 2.99 12.74
CA ASP A 279 5.67 3.29 13.64
C ASP A 279 6.51 4.50 13.20
N ILE A 280 5.82 5.65 12.98
CA ILE A 280 6.47 6.89 12.50
C ILE A 280 7.60 7.38 13.41
N ASP A 281 7.64 6.93 14.65
CA ASP A 281 8.74 7.20 15.59
C ASP A 281 10.05 6.48 15.21
N THR A 282 9.99 5.46 14.36
CA THR A 282 11.17 4.73 13.83
C THR A 282 11.38 4.97 12.34
N LEU A 283 10.61 5.85 11.72
CA LEU A 283 10.66 6.13 10.28
C LEU A 283 12.08 6.55 9.84
N GLY A 284 12.60 5.85 8.81
CA GLY A 284 14.00 6.04 8.35
C GLY A 284 15.03 5.25 9.16
N GLY A 285 14.62 4.24 9.92
CA GLY A 285 15.50 3.30 10.62
C GLY A 285 16.26 3.91 11.81
N ILE A 286 15.86 5.10 12.28
CA ILE A 286 16.55 5.80 13.37
C ILE A 286 15.76 5.69 14.67
N ASP A 287 16.36 5.08 15.68
CA ASP A 287 15.82 5.01 17.04
C ASP A 287 15.93 6.38 17.72
N ARG A 288 14.79 7.05 17.91
CA ARG A 288 14.70 8.39 18.52
C ARG A 288 15.12 8.45 19.99
N THR A 289 15.12 7.32 20.67
CA THR A 289 15.61 7.28 22.06
C THR A 289 17.06 7.74 22.19
N LYS A 290 17.80 7.73 21.07
CA LYS A 290 19.22 8.10 21.00
C LYS A 290 19.49 9.55 20.60
N GLY A 291 18.43 10.32 20.29
CA GLY A 291 18.54 11.73 19.88
C GLY A 291 19.21 11.89 18.51
N GLY A 292 18.50 12.37 17.52
CA GLY A 292 19.03 12.60 16.18
C GLY A 292 18.07 13.45 15.35
N ASP A 293 18.61 14.10 14.33
CA ASP A 293 17.82 14.81 13.35
C ASP A 293 17.11 13.78 12.46
N HIS A 294 15.80 13.96 12.24
CA HIS A 294 14.96 13.03 11.47
C HIS A 294 14.47 13.65 10.16
N PRO A 295 15.33 13.68 9.13
CA PRO A 295 14.97 14.32 7.87
C PRO A 295 13.75 13.70 7.21
N ILE A 296 13.61 12.35 7.27
CA ILE A 296 12.51 11.60 6.66
C ILE A 296 11.19 11.86 7.39
N LEU A 297 11.21 11.91 8.73
CA LEU A 297 10.00 12.30 9.45
C LEU A 297 9.61 13.76 9.19
N GLY A 298 10.60 14.67 9.11
CA GLY A 298 10.36 16.05 8.73
C GLY A 298 9.70 16.15 7.35
N GLU A 299 10.17 15.37 6.38
CA GLU A 299 9.56 15.24 5.06
C GLU A 299 8.14 14.72 5.15
N PHE A 300 7.89 13.61 5.85
CA PHE A 300 6.56 13.06 6.05
C PHE A 300 5.58 14.09 6.62
N LEU A 301 5.98 14.78 7.69
CA LEU A 301 5.14 15.80 8.31
C LEU A 301 4.93 17.04 7.41
N ASN A 302 5.86 17.33 6.51
CA ASN A 302 5.70 18.39 5.51
C ASN A 302 4.77 17.96 4.39
N CYS A 303 4.89 16.73 3.88
CA CYS A 303 3.96 16.16 2.91
C CYS A 303 2.54 16.11 3.49
N LEU A 304 2.40 15.69 4.74
CA LEU A 304 1.09 15.65 5.42
C LEU A 304 0.46 17.05 5.56
N ALA A 305 1.28 18.08 5.89
CA ALA A 305 0.80 19.44 6.01
C ALA A 305 0.39 20.09 4.68
N GLY A 306 0.89 19.54 3.57
CA GLY A 306 0.58 19.91 2.21
C GLY A 306 0.95 21.36 1.85
N VAL A 307 2.14 21.57 1.27
CA VAL A 307 2.38 22.74 0.40
C VAL A 307 1.51 22.62 -0.85
N GLU A 308 1.28 21.39 -1.28
CA GLU A 308 0.29 20.98 -2.28
C GLU A 308 -0.90 20.33 -1.57
N SER A 309 -2.11 20.61 -2.00
CA SER A 309 -3.32 20.00 -1.44
C SER A 309 -3.24 18.46 -1.58
N ASN A 310 -3.29 17.73 -0.47
CA ASN A 310 -3.41 16.27 -0.47
C ASN A 310 -4.86 15.82 -0.74
N GLY A 311 -5.55 16.50 -1.67
CA GLY A 311 -6.92 16.17 -2.00
C GLY A 311 -7.10 14.70 -2.32
N GLY A 312 -8.09 14.08 -1.71
CA GLY A 312 -8.39 12.67 -1.93
C GLY A 312 -7.58 11.68 -1.08
N VAL A 313 -6.68 12.14 -0.19
CA VAL A 313 -5.80 11.28 0.60
C VAL A 313 -6.15 11.35 2.09
N VAL A 314 -6.40 10.18 2.69
CA VAL A 314 -6.49 10.01 4.15
C VAL A 314 -5.23 9.32 4.64
N THR A 315 -4.48 9.98 5.51
CA THR A 315 -3.27 9.42 6.11
C THR A 315 -3.56 8.92 7.52
N ILE A 316 -3.24 7.66 7.78
CA ILE A 316 -3.31 7.05 9.12
C ILE A 316 -1.90 6.72 9.55
N ALA A 317 -1.40 7.36 10.60
CA ALA A 317 -0.09 7.08 11.14
C ALA A 317 -0.19 6.40 12.51
N THR A 318 0.73 5.49 12.83
CA THR A 318 0.82 4.88 14.16
C THR A 318 2.12 5.26 14.85
N THR A 319 2.10 5.35 16.18
CA THR A 319 3.30 5.49 17.01
C THR A 319 3.14 4.78 18.34
N ASN A 320 4.21 4.17 18.81
CA ASN A 320 4.29 3.58 20.14
C ASN A 320 4.80 4.56 21.18
N TYR A 321 5.44 5.65 20.77
CA TYR A 321 6.12 6.63 21.62
C TYR A 321 5.76 8.06 21.21
N PRO A 322 4.52 8.50 21.47
CA PRO A 322 4.08 9.84 21.09
C PRO A 322 4.91 10.96 21.73
N GLU A 323 5.57 10.68 22.87
CA GLU A 323 6.46 11.61 23.55
C GLU A 323 7.75 11.92 22.78
N TYR A 324 8.15 11.07 21.85
CA TYR A 324 9.30 11.31 20.97
C TYR A 324 8.95 12.12 19.73
N LEU A 325 7.68 12.33 19.46
CA LEU A 325 7.25 13.20 18.38
C LEU A 325 7.29 14.65 18.86
N ASP A 326 7.99 15.51 18.12
CA ASP A 326 8.02 16.94 18.43
C ASP A 326 6.59 17.51 18.40
N LYS A 327 6.11 17.99 19.54
CA LYS A 327 4.78 18.56 19.69
C LYS A 327 4.54 19.71 18.69
N ALA A 328 5.54 20.56 18.48
CA ALA A 328 5.42 21.66 17.52
C ALA A 328 5.26 21.18 16.07
N LEU A 329 5.74 19.99 15.75
CA LEU A 329 5.58 19.39 14.43
C LEU A 329 4.24 18.65 14.30
N VAL A 330 3.77 18.01 15.36
CA VAL A 330 2.55 17.20 15.34
C VAL A 330 1.29 18.05 15.55
N ASP A 331 1.36 19.11 16.39
CA ASP A 331 0.22 19.95 16.78
C ASP A 331 -0.12 21.04 15.74
N ARG A 332 0.58 21.12 14.61
CA ARG A 332 0.26 22.09 13.56
C ARG A 332 -1.06 21.72 12.85
N PRO A 333 -1.96 22.70 12.63
CA PRO A 333 -3.16 22.50 11.82
C PRO A 333 -2.82 21.95 10.43
N GLY A 334 -3.65 21.06 9.91
CA GLY A 334 -3.47 20.46 8.59
C GLY A 334 -2.52 19.25 8.56
N ARG A 335 -2.06 18.77 9.74
CA ARG A 335 -1.26 17.53 9.85
C ARG A 335 -2.09 16.38 10.38
N PHE A 336 -2.26 16.31 11.70
CA PHE A 336 -3.11 15.32 12.33
C PHE A 336 -4.35 15.98 12.90
N ASP A 337 -5.44 15.92 12.13
CA ASP A 337 -6.75 16.46 12.51
C ASP A 337 -7.44 15.62 13.58
N LEU A 338 -7.10 14.34 13.63
CA LEU A 338 -7.63 13.35 14.56
C LEU A 338 -6.49 12.63 15.28
N ARG A 339 -6.59 12.58 16.61
CA ARG A 339 -5.73 11.74 17.45
C ARG A 339 -6.58 10.77 18.23
N ILE A 340 -6.21 9.51 18.20
CA ILE A 340 -6.88 8.45 18.93
C ILE A 340 -5.85 7.73 19.79
N ASP A 341 -6.05 7.80 21.11
CA ASP A 341 -5.20 7.09 22.04
C ASP A 341 -5.68 5.66 22.25
N PHE A 342 -4.77 4.72 22.05
CA PHE A 342 -4.91 3.29 22.33
C PHE A 342 -4.24 2.98 23.65
N GLY A 343 -4.76 3.54 24.73
CA GLY A 343 -4.28 3.26 26.07
C GLY A 343 -4.42 1.78 26.46
N LEU A 344 -3.92 1.46 27.63
CA LEU A 344 -4.15 0.12 28.19
C LEU A 344 -5.66 -0.10 28.41
N PRO A 345 -6.19 -1.29 28.08
CA PRO A 345 -7.62 -1.57 28.23
C PRO A 345 -8.04 -1.52 29.70
N ASP A 346 -9.15 -0.86 29.97
CA ASP A 346 -9.80 -0.86 31.28
C ASP A 346 -10.37 -2.24 31.63
N GLU A 347 -10.91 -2.40 32.83
CA GLU A 347 -11.43 -3.67 33.30
C GLU A 347 -12.54 -4.23 32.39
N LYS A 348 -13.44 -3.37 31.91
CA LYS A 348 -14.54 -3.76 31.02
C LYS A 348 -14.02 -4.23 29.69
N LEU A 349 -13.08 -3.49 29.13
CA LEU A 349 -12.48 -3.80 27.83
C LEU A 349 -11.64 -5.08 27.93
N ARG A 350 -10.88 -5.31 29.01
CA ARG A 350 -10.15 -6.57 29.23
C ARG A 350 -11.09 -7.77 29.30
N LYS A 351 -12.22 -7.63 30.00
CA LYS A 351 -13.24 -8.69 30.04
C LYS A 351 -13.75 -9.00 28.63
N TYR A 352 -14.13 -7.98 27.88
CA TYR A 352 -14.62 -8.14 26.52
C TYR A 352 -13.58 -8.78 25.58
N ILE A 353 -12.30 -8.37 25.68
CA ILE A 353 -11.20 -8.97 24.91
C ILE A 353 -11.07 -10.48 25.23
N LEU A 354 -11.09 -10.85 26.51
CA LEU A 354 -11.02 -12.25 26.92
C LEU A 354 -12.22 -13.06 26.41
N GLU A 355 -13.44 -12.54 26.57
CA GLU A 355 -14.66 -13.17 26.06
C GLU A 355 -14.57 -13.40 24.54
N LYS A 356 -14.12 -12.40 23.82
CA LYS A 356 -13.95 -12.47 22.36
C LYS A 356 -12.96 -13.57 21.95
N TYR A 357 -11.75 -13.60 22.52
CA TYR A 357 -10.77 -14.62 22.15
C TYR A 357 -11.17 -16.02 22.61
N LEU A 358 -11.84 -16.14 23.74
CA LEU A 358 -12.37 -17.43 24.23
C LEU A 358 -13.48 -17.97 23.32
N SER A 359 -14.30 -17.11 22.74
CA SER A 359 -15.40 -17.53 21.85
C SER A 359 -14.93 -18.31 20.61
N ALA A 360 -13.66 -18.16 20.21
CA ALA A 360 -13.07 -18.92 19.11
C ALA A 360 -12.79 -20.39 19.47
N PHE A 361 -12.83 -20.76 20.76
CA PHE A 361 -12.47 -22.08 21.25
C PHE A 361 -13.58 -22.72 22.10
N ASN A 362 -13.63 -24.05 22.10
CA ASN A 362 -14.48 -24.75 23.02
C ASN A 362 -13.94 -24.57 24.45
N HIS A 363 -14.78 -24.16 25.37
CA HIS A 363 -14.41 -23.95 26.75
C HIS A 363 -15.51 -24.42 27.74
N GLN A 364 -15.13 -24.70 28.97
CA GLN A 364 -16.06 -24.92 30.06
C GLN A 364 -16.65 -23.59 30.54
N LYS A 365 -17.54 -23.62 31.48
CA LYS A 365 -17.99 -22.39 32.16
C LYS A 365 -16.79 -21.79 32.92
N ILE A 366 -16.34 -20.60 32.46
CA ILE A 366 -15.18 -19.89 33.02
C ILE A 366 -15.67 -18.68 33.81
N ASN A 367 -15.09 -18.47 34.99
CA ASN A 367 -15.28 -17.24 35.74
C ASN A 367 -14.17 -16.26 35.37
N LEU A 368 -14.49 -15.24 34.60
CA LEU A 368 -13.52 -14.24 34.11
C LEU A 368 -13.18 -13.17 35.16
N GLU A 369 -14.04 -12.92 36.17
CA GLU A 369 -13.84 -11.81 37.10
C GLU A 369 -12.48 -11.84 37.83
N PRO A 370 -12.03 -12.99 38.40
CA PRO A 370 -10.72 -13.05 39.05
C PRO A 370 -9.57 -12.84 38.05
N LEU A 371 -9.70 -13.37 36.81
CA LEU A 371 -8.70 -13.23 35.75
C LEU A 371 -8.58 -11.78 35.30
N VAL A 372 -9.71 -11.12 35.07
CA VAL A 372 -9.75 -9.70 34.63
C VAL A 372 -9.07 -8.79 35.66
N LYS A 373 -9.26 -9.04 36.97
CA LYS A 373 -8.56 -8.27 38.01
C LYS A 373 -7.06 -8.48 37.99
N GLN A 374 -6.60 -9.71 37.74
CA GLN A 374 -5.18 -10.06 37.72
C GLN A 374 -4.49 -9.62 36.41
N THR A 375 -5.25 -9.27 35.39
CA THR A 375 -4.72 -8.79 34.10
C THR A 375 -4.58 -7.26 34.02
N GLU A 376 -4.64 -6.54 35.12
CA GLU A 376 -4.40 -5.10 35.17
C GLU A 376 -3.03 -4.74 34.55
N GLY A 377 -2.99 -3.70 33.71
CA GLY A 377 -1.80 -3.28 33.00
C GLY A 377 -1.39 -4.21 31.84
N MET A 378 -2.24 -5.17 31.44
CA MET A 378 -2.01 -6.00 30.26
C MET A 378 -2.64 -5.37 29.02
N THR A 379 -1.94 -5.50 27.87
CA THR A 379 -2.45 -5.09 26.56
C THR A 379 -3.35 -6.14 25.94
N GLY A 380 -4.06 -5.80 24.87
CA GLY A 380 -4.87 -6.75 24.10
C GLY A 380 -4.06 -7.95 23.60
N ALA A 381 -2.81 -7.73 23.19
CA ALA A 381 -1.91 -8.80 22.76
C ALA A 381 -1.59 -9.79 23.91
N HIS A 382 -1.34 -9.31 25.11
CA HIS A 382 -1.13 -10.18 26.28
C HIS A 382 -2.37 -11.03 26.60
N LEU A 383 -3.57 -10.46 26.49
CA LEU A 383 -4.82 -11.17 26.74
C LEU A 383 -5.10 -12.23 25.66
N LYS A 384 -4.81 -11.91 24.40
CA LYS A 384 -4.86 -12.88 23.29
C LYS A 384 -3.90 -14.04 23.55
N GLU A 385 -2.66 -13.74 23.88
CA GLU A 385 -1.62 -14.74 24.18
C GLU A 385 -2.03 -15.64 25.34
N MET A 386 -2.61 -15.07 26.40
CA MET A 386 -3.13 -15.84 27.52
C MET A 386 -4.14 -16.91 27.09
N VAL A 387 -5.07 -16.57 26.22
CA VAL A 387 -6.07 -17.52 25.71
C VAL A 387 -5.43 -18.54 24.79
N MET A 388 -4.48 -18.13 23.95
CA MET A 388 -3.77 -19.03 23.02
C MET A 388 -2.93 -20.06 23.76
N VAL A 389 -2.14 -19.64 24.74
CA VAL A 389 -1.33 -20.54 25.58
C VAL A 389 -2.23 -21.50 26.34
N ALA A 390 -3.33 -21.02 26.97
CA ALA A 390 -4.29 -21.87 27.67
C ALA A 390 -4.91 -22.93 26.72
N TYR A 391 -5.15 -22.60 25.48
CA TYR A 391 -5.64 -23.56 24.49
C TYR A 391 -4.55 -24.56 24.07
N MET A 392 -3.31 -24.12 23.90
CA MET A 392 -2.18 -25.01 23.61
C MET A 392 -1.95 -26.03 24.75
N ASP A 393 -1.93 -25.57 26.00
CA ASP A 393 -1.83 -26.43 27.19
C ASP A 393 -2.97 -27.47 27.26
N CYS A 394 -4.17 -27.01 26.91
CA CYS A 394 -5.36 -27.87 26.86
C CYS A 394 -5.25 -28.94 25.76
N LEU A 395 -4.72 -28.61 24.58
CA LEU A 395 -4.48 -29.58 23.51
C LEU A 395 -3.42 -30.59 23.88
N GLU A 396 -2.31 -30.15 24.49
CA GLU A 396 -1.23 -31.01 24.93
C GLU A 396 -1.72 -31.99 26.00
N ALA A 397 -2.39 -31.49 27.02
CA ALA A 397 -2.96 -32.32 28.11
C ALA A 397 -3.95 -33.38 27.59
N SER A 398 -4.65 -33.11 26.51
CA SER A 398 -5.59 -34.04 25.89
C SER A 398 -4.97 -34.95 24.85
N ASN A 399 -3.66 -34.83 24.60
CA ASN A 399 -2.96 -35.49 23.50
C ASN A 399 -3.60 -35.17 22.11
N TYR A 400 -3.92 -33.87 21.90
CA TYR A 400 -4.49 -33.29 20.64
C TYR A 400 -5.83 -33.92 20.23
N LYS A 401 -6.67 -34.31 21.18
CA LYS A 401 -8.00 -34.84 20.89
C LYS A 401 -8.92 -33.75 20.33
N LYS A 402 -9.76 -34.08 19.33
CA LYS A 402 -10.82 -33.22 18.86
C LYS A 402 -11.84 -32.93 20.00
N ASN A 403 -12.37 -31.72 20.02
CA ASN A 403 -13.34 -31.24 21.02
C ASN A 403 -12.81 -31.06 22.44
N THR A 404 -11.53 -30.80 22.61
CA THR A 404 -10.94 -30.42 23.89
C THR A 404 -11.49 -29.06 24.33
N LYS A 405 -11.70 -28.89 25.66
CA LYS A 405 -12.30 -27.67 26.22
C LYS A 405 -11.31 -26.96 27.14
N ILE A 406 -11.08 -25.67 26.90
CA ILE A 406 -10.33 -24.83 27.84
C ILE A 406 -11.03 -24.84 29.21
N THR A 407 -10.25 -25.00 30.29
CA THR A 407 -10.73 -24.94 31.66
C THR A 407 -10.25 -23.68 32.36
N GLN A 408 -10.84 -23.36 33.52
CA GLN A 408 -10.39 -22.27 34.38
C GLN A 408 -8.89 -22.43 34.74
N GLN A 409 -8.46 -23.65 35.05
CA GLN A 409 -7.07 -23.96 35.43
C GLN A 409 -6.07 -23.67 34.30
N HIS A 410 -6.43 -23.96 33.06
CA HIS A 410 -5.56 -23.64 31.89
C HIS A 410 -5.33 -22.14 31.79
N LEU A 411 -6.37 -21.32 31.95
CA LEU A 411 -6.24 -19.85 31.89
C LEU A 411 -5.44 -19.30 33.09
N GLU A 412 -5.63 -19.83 34.28
CA GLU A 412 -4.86 -19.43 35.46
C GLU A 412 -3.37 -19.79 35.34
N SER A 413 -3.07 -20.98 34.80
CA SER A 413 -1.69 -21.41 34.53
C SER A 413 -1.03 -20.50 33.49
N SER A 414 -1.71 -20.24 32.38
CA SER A 414 -1.23 -19.34 31.31
C SER A 414 -0.99 -17.92 31.84
N LEU A 415 -1.94 -17.38 32.61
CA LEU A 415 -1.80 -16.05 33.22
C LEU A 415 -0.56 -15.97 34.11
N LYS A 416 -0.34 -16.98 34.96
CA LYS A 416 0.85 -17.05 35.80
C LYS A 416 2.13 -17.05 34.97
N GLY A 417 2.19 -17.84 33.91
CA GLY A 417 3.35 -17.88 32.97
C GLY A 417 3.65 -16.54 32.37
N ILE A 418 2.62 -15.80 31.94
CA ILE A 418 2.79 -14.45 31.33
C ILE A 418 3.27 -13.45 32.40
N VAL A 419 2.70 -13.48 33.62
CA VAL A 419 3.11 -12.60 34.72
C VAL A 419 4.58 -12.84 35.07
N ASP A 420 4.97 -14.12 35.24
CA ASP A 420 6.33 -14.51 35.57
C ASP A 420 7.33 -14.09 34.47
N SER A 421 6.96 -14.24 33.19
CA SER A 421 7.77 -13.80 32.07
C SER A 421 7.97 -12.27 32.05
N ARG A 422 6.90 -11.51 32.28
CA ARG A 422 6.98 -10.04 32.35
C ARG A 422 7.83 -9.58 33.55
N ALA A 423 7.71 -10.22 34.69
CA ALA A 423 8.55 -9.91 35.85
C ALA A 423 10.03 -10.14 35.55
N LYS A 424 10.39 -11.24 34.89
CA LYS A 424 11.77 -11.51 34.47
C LYS A 424 12.26 -10.45 33.48
N TYR A 425 11.46 -10.07 32.48
CA TYR A 425 11.85 -9.03 31.52
C TYR A 425 12.12 -7.67 32.19
N ASN A 426 11.33 -7.30 33.19
CA ASN A 426 11.54 -6.06 33.92
C ASN A 426 12.83 -6.06 34.77
N LEU A 427 13.33 -7.24 35.15
CA LEU A 427 14.64 -7.38 35.83
C LEU A 427 15.82 -7.11 34.91
N TYR A 428 15.65 -7.24 33.58
CA TYR A 428 16.67 -6.94 32.57
C TYR A 428 16.66 -5.47 32.12
N LYS A 429 15.68 -4.65 32.53
CA LYS A 429 15.76 -3.21 32.33
C LYS A 429 16.94 -2.67 33.14
N ALA A 430 17.88 -2.01 32.48
CA ALA A 430 19.04 -1.42 33.12
C ALA A 430 18.65 -0.59 34.36
N PRO A 431 19.45 -0.61 35.41
CA PRO A 431 19.17 0.21 36.60
C PRO A 431 19.03 1.68 36.18
N PRO A 432 18.18 2.45 36.87
CA PRO A 432 18.02 3.87 36.59
C PRO A 432 19.42 4.51 36.60
N LYS A 433 19.71 5.36 35.59
CA LYS A 433 20.93 6.15 35.57
C LYS A 433 21.02 6.87 36.91
N THR A 434 21.93 6.44 37.76
CA THR A 434 22.31 7.21 38.95
C THR A 434 22.78 8.53 38.44
N ASP A 435 22.16 9.61 38.85
CA ASP A 435 22.64 10.99 38.66
C ASP A 435 24.09 11.06 39.13
N VAL A 436 25.02 11.05 38.20
CA VAL A 436 26.40 11.43 38.49
C VAL A 436 26.37 12.94 38.65
N ALA A 437 26.18 13.37 39.87
CA ALA A 437 26.42 14.77 40.22
C ALA A 437 27.85 15.13 39.83
N PHE A 438 28.00 15.92 38.77
CA PHE A 438 29.24 16.61 38.52
C PHE A 438 29.41 17.67 39.62
N HIS A 439 30.19 17.35 40.60
CA HIS A 439 30.84 18.37 41.44
C HIS A 439 31.98 18.99 40.65
N GLN A 440 31.80 20.30 40.36
CA GLN A 440 32.75 21.37 40.02
C GLN A 440 33.92 21.09 39.08
#